data_c34637b3175fcaea2d8154553bbc934b
#
_entry.id   c34637b3175fcaea2d8154553bbc934b
#
_cell.length_a   1.000
_cell.length_b   1.000
_cell.length_c   1.000
_cell.angle_alpha   90.00
_cell.angle_beta   90.00
_cell.angle_gamma   90.00
#
_symmetry.space_group_name_H-M   'P 1'
#
loop_
_entity.id
_entity.type
_entity.pdbx_description
1 polymer ?
#
loop_
_entity_poly.entity_id
_entity_poly.type
_entity_poly.pdbx_seq_one_letter_code
_entity_poly.pdbx_strand_id
1 'polypeptide(L)'
;MDQTMPLKLPRYVFRRANGSFRYKRNVPKDLRTVIPRATVYRQLGNTYQDALRALPKVHAEIEVLFDLERRTTDEQRARELVRERLGERHQSMFIDGAVDPEWPEYDDFQDLAEDLEHAVPKGVTRQLRAASSEAAPMSLSRVLEEYLAYKTGETDNGLRTRIDRIRKDLILCLGKNRFAWTELKDLTRVDANAYRDLLLSRMSPNSVQRTLGVVKAAVNHVLLEHDLELRNVFQSIKIKGAGSSNTDRLPITDEHLNLMTPAFESSEVASALLVLLTDTGARLAEVTGLEARDVDLDQAILHLRPNDHRGLKTKTSTRSIPLSPRATECLRQQQVGLSDTDPIFPAYAQPRGSDNASAMLMKRLRTVITDKKLTMHSLRHRMKDKLRNTGCPEAISLAILGHSTNTVAANYGSGYALEVMREHMEKVW
;
A
#
# COMPACT_ATOMS: atom_id res chain seq x y z
N MET A 1 -16.59 43.03 38.34
CA MET A 1 -17.60 41.95 38.26
C MET A 1 -17.75 41.57 36.79
N ASP A 2 -16.98 40.60 36.39
CA ASP A 2 -16.97 40.11 34.98
C ASP A 2 -18.08 39.07 34.83
N GLN A 3 -19.22 39.48 34.29
CA GLN A 3 -20.30 38.57 33.92
C GLN A 3 -19.89 37.84 32.64
N THR A 4 -19.15 36.77 32.80
CA THR A 4 -18.94 35.81 31.69
C THR A 4 -20.29 35.22 31.31
N MET A 5 -20.84 35.68 30.18
CA MET A 5 -22.02 35.04 29.57
C MET A 5 -21.81 33.55 29.46
N PRO A 6 -22.81 32.70 29.80
CA PRO A 6 -22.68 31.27 29.71
C PRO A 6 -22.42 30.86 28.25
N LEU A 7 -21.31 30.15 28.01
CA LEU A 7 -20.90 29.69 26.71
C LEU A 7 -22.01 28.78 26.10
N LYS A 8 -22.70 29.26 25.06
CA LYS A 8 -23.74 28.49 24.39
C LYS A 8 -23.07 27.38 23.59
N LEU A 9 -23.12 26.16 24.12
CA LEU A 9 -22.51 25.00 23.47
C LEU A 9 -23.31 24.57 22.23
N PRO A 10 -22.64 24.13 21.13
CA PRO A 10 -23.31 23.56 19.99
C PRO A 10 -24.10 22.29 20.34
N ARG A 11 -25.04 21.91 19.48
CA ARG A 11 -25.80 20.67 19.63
C ARG A 11 -24.83 19.48 19.71
N TYR A 12 -25.10 18.52 20.59
CA TYR A 12 -24.28 17.34 20.88
C TYR A 12 -22.97 17.59 21.61
N VAL A 13 -22.60 18.80 21.97
CA VAL A 13 -21.42 19.13 22.75
C VAL A 13 -21.80 19.39 24.20
N PHE A 14 -21.07 18.80 25.15
CA PHE A 14 -21.18 19.16 26.55
C PHE A 14 -19.80 19.24 27.19
N ARG A 15 -19.69 20.11 28.20
CA ARG A 15 -18.48 20.34 29.00
C ARG A 15 -18.51 19.43 30.23
N ARG A 16 -17.41 18.72 30.48
CA ARG A 16 -17.24 17.89 31.68
C ARG A 16 -16.81 18.78 32.89
N ALA A 17 -16.92 18.23 34.10
CA ALA A 17 -16.46 18.87 35.31
C ALA A 17 -14.95 19.19 35.29
N ASN A 18 -14.14 18.40 34.59
CA ASN A 18 -12.70 18.61 34.40
C ASN A 18 -12.36 19.66 33.31
N GLY A 19 -13.37 20.33 32.74
CA GLY A 19 -13.20 21.37 31.73
C GLY A 19 -13.13 20.88 30.30
N SER A 20 -12.91 19.58 30.03
CA SER A 20 -12.85 19.02 28.68
C SER A 20 -14.22 18.91 28.00
N PHE A 21 -14.23 18.82 26.68
CA PHE A 21 -15.45 18.75 25.87
C PHE A 21 -15.67 17.35 25.30
N ARG A 22 -16.93 16.91 25.35
CA ARG A 22 -17.38 15.63 24.79
C ARG A 22 -18.54 15.81 23.84
N TYR A 23 -18.56 14.97 22.82
CA TYR A 23 -19.73 14.70 21.98
C TYR A 23 -20.66 13.73 22.72
N LYS A 24 -21.97 13.99 22.67
CA LYS A 24 -23.03 13.14 23.22
C LYS A 24 -24.17 13.04 22.21
N ARG A 25 -24.47 11.83 21.77
CA ARG A 25 -25.54 11.55 20.81
C ARG A 25 -26.34 10.35 21.31
N ASN A 26 -27.63 10.53 21.54
CA ASN A 26 -28.50 9.41 21.88
C ASN A 26 -28.64 8.46 20.68
N VAL A 27 -28.59 7.17 20.93
CA VAL A 27 -28.84 6.14 19.92
C VAL A 27 -30.31 6.22 19.51
N PRO A 28 -30.63 6.30 18.19
CA PRO A 28 -32.00 6.27 17.68
C PRO A 28 -32.76 5.04 18.20
N LYS A 29 -34.08 5.18 18.35
CA LYS A 29 -34.91 4.12 18.93
C LYS A 29 -34.84 2.82 18.14
N ASP A 30 -34.78 2.92 16.82
CA ASP A 30 -34.66 1.82 15.85
C ASP A 30 -33.35 1.04 15.96
N LEU A 31 -32.30 1.64 16.54
CA LEU A 31 -30.97 1.03 16.68
C LEU A 31 -30.66 0.56 18.10
N ARG A 32 -31.56 0.74 19.07
CA ARG A 32 -31.30 0.40 20.47
C ARG A 32 -31.18 -1.10 20.74
N THR A 33 -31.74 -1.93 19.89
CA THR A 33 -31.60 -3.38 19.94
C THR A 33 -30.30 -3.88 19.36
N VAL A 34 -29.58 -3.03 18.62
CA VAL A 34 -28.34 -3.37 17.91
C VAL A 34 -27.13 -2.69 18.51
N ILE A 35 -27.29 -1.47 18.99
CA ILE A 35 -26.24 -0.73 19.69
C ILE A 35 -26.53 -0.81 21.19
N PRO A 36 -25.80 -1.63 21.98
CA PRO A 36 -26.13 -1.91 23.38
C PRO A 36 -25.79 -0.73 24.32
N ARG A 37 -25.99 0.49 23.85
CA ARG A 37 -25.74 1.73 24.59
C ARG A 37 -26.85 2.73 24.27
N ALA A 38 -27.44 3.33 25.27
CA ALA A 38 -28.46 4.37 25.05
C ALA A 38 -27.86 5.66 24.45
N THR A 39 -26.54 5.88 24.61
CA THR A 39 -25.87 7.12 24.22
C THR A 39 -24.43 6.82 23.79
N VAL A 40 -24.02 7.40 22.66
CA VAL A 40 -22.64 7.38 22.19
C VAL A 40 -21.92 8.63 22.68
N TYR A 41 -20.72 8.44 23.21
CA TYR A 41 -19.83 9.52 23.65
C TYR A 41 -18.52 9.47 22.86
N ARG A 42 -17.97 10.65 22.51
CA ARG A 42 -16.63 10.79 21.92
C ARG A 42 -15.93 12.01 22.53
N GLN A 43 -14.62 11.92 22.68
CA GLN A 43 -13.82 13.09 23.11
C GLN A 43 -13.70 14.07 21.95
N LEU A 44 -13.89 15.38 22.24
CA LEU A 44 -13.76 16.46 21.24
C LEU A 44 -12.48 17.28 21.46
N GLY A 45 -11.97 17.34 22.69
CA GLY A 45 -10.77 18.10 23.02
C GLY A 45 -10.84 18.73 24.42
N ASN A 46 -9.76 19.40 24.80
CA ASN A 46 -9.65 20.07 26.10
C ASN A 46 -10.05 21.55 26.05
N THR A 47 -10.05 22.15 24.85
CA THR A 47 -10.46 23.54 24.64
C THR A 47 -11.73 23.64 23.82
N TYR A 48 -12.45 24.76 23.91
CA TYR A 48 -13.65 25.00 23.11
C TYR A 48 -13.36 25.06 21.61
N GLN A 49 -12.21 25.60 21.22
CA GLN A 49 -11.79 25.68 19.82
C GLN A 49 -11.50 24.28 19.24
N ASP A 50 -10.83 23.42 20.01
CA ASP A 50 -10.59 22.02 19.58
C ASP A 50 -11.91 21.28 19.41
N ALA A 51 -12.86 21.50 20.33
CA ALA A 51 -14.18 20.88 20.25
C ALA A 51 -14.95 21.33 18.99
N LEU A 52 -14.90 22.61 18.62
CA LEU A 52 -15.52 23.10 17.39
C LEU A 52 -14.89 22.53 16.13
N ARG A 53 -13.55 22.37 16.10
CA ARG A 53 -12.83 21.75 14.96
C ARG A 53 -13.14 20.26 14.81
N ALA A 54 -13.23 19.53 15.92
CA ALA A 54 -13.47 18.10 15.93
C ALA A 54 -14.94 17.72 15.70
N LEU A 55 -15.88 18.59 16.09
CA LEU A 55 -17.31 18.31 16.07
C LEU A 55 -17.86 17.84 14.71
N PRO A 56 -17.59 18.50 13.56
CA PRO A 56 -18.14 18.07 12.27
C PRO A 56 -17.69 16.66 11.89
N LYS A 57 -16.41 16.35 12.11
CA LYS A 57 -15.84 15.03 11.82
C LYS A 57 -16.46 13.94 12.69
N VAL A 58 -16.49 14.16 14.00
CA VAL A 58 -17.05 13.20 14.97
C VAL A 58 -18.56 12.99 14.73
N HIS A 59 -19.29 14.06 14.40
CA HIS A 59 -20.71 13.95 14.09
C HIS A 59 -20.95 13.11 12.83
N ALA A 60 -20.20 13.38 11.76
CA ALA A 60 -20.29 12.60 10.53
C ALA A 60 -19.95 11.11 10.77
N GLU A 61 -18.91 10.80 11.53
CA GLU A 61 -18.53 9.43 11.89
C GLU A 61 -19.68 8.69 12.62
N ILE A 62 -20.38 9.37 13.53
CA ILE A 62 -21.49 8.76 14.28
C ILE A 62 -22.75 8.59 13.43
N GLU A 63 -23.07 9.54 12.54
CA GLU A 63 -24.20 9.36 11.62
C GLU A 63 -23.90 8.23 10.60
N VAL A 64 -22.67 8.13 10.11
CA VAL A 64 -22.26 6.99 9.26
C VAL A 64 -22.40 5.67 10.02
N LEU A 65 -22.01 5.61 11.30
CA LEU A 65 -22.20 4.42 12.14
C LEU A 65 -23.68 4.04 12.22
N PHE A 66 -24.57 5.00 12.49
CA PHE A 66 -26.01 4.72 12.58
C PHE A 66 -26.61 4.27 11.25
N ASP A 67 -26.19 4.87 10.15
CA ASP A 67 -26.65 4.45 8.82
C ASP A 67 -26.15 3.06 8.44
N LEU A 68 -24.94 2.74 8.84
CA LEU A 68 -24.34 1.42 8.65
C LEU A 68 -25.15 0.35 9.41
N GLU A 69 -25.42 0.60 10.68
CA GLU A 69 -26.20 -0.33 11.51
C GLU A 69 -27.64 -0.51 11.00
N ARG A 70 -28.26 0.50 10.38
CA ARG A 70 -29.58 0.33 9.73
C ARG A 70 -29.55 -0.58 8.50
N ARG A 71 -28.40 -0.66 7.82
CA ARG A 71 -28.20 -1.47 6.60
C ARG A 71 -27.73 -2.90 6.89
N THR A 72 -27.31 -3.19 8.12
CA THR A 72 -26.86 -4.53 8.51
C THR A 72 -28.05 -5.47 8.63
N THR A 73 -28.02 -6.59 7.92
CA THR A 73 -29.09 -7.59 7.97
C THR A 73 -29.02 -8.41 9.25
N ASP A 74 -30.16 -9.01 9.65
CA ASP A 74 -30.21 -9.91 10.83
C ASP A 74 -29.28 -11.12 10.67
N GLU A 75 -29.11 -11.59 9.44
CA GLU A 75 -28.19 -12.65 9.08
C GLU A 75 -26.73 -12.27 9.28
N GLN A 76 -26.33 -11.09 8.82
CA GLN A 76 -24.99 -10.57 9.05
C GLN A 76 -24.66 -10.44 10.53
N ARG A 77 -25.65 -10.00 11.35
CA ARG A 77 -25.55 -9.90 12.81
C ARG A 77 -25.40 -11.27 13.46
N ALA A 78 -26.21 -12.23 13.02
CA ALA A 78 -26.12 -13.60 13.55
C ALA A 78 -24.76 -14.21 13.33
N ARG A 79 -24.20 -14.08 12.11
CA ARG A 79 -22.85 -14.57 11.77
C ARG A 79 -21.74 -13.91 12.59
N GLU A 80 -21.83 -12.61 12.82
CA GLU A 80 -20.83 -11.88 13.61
C GLU A 80 -20.92 -12.27 15.10
N LEU A 81 -22.12 -12.42 15.64
CA LEU A 81 -22.33 -12.88 17.03
C LEU A 81 -21.83 -14.32 17.24
N VAL A 82 -22.10 -15.22 16.31
CA VAL A 82 -21.57 -16.58 16.37
C VAL A 82 -20.04 -16.55 16.42
N ARG A 83 -19.40 -15.79 15.54
CA ARG A 83 -17.94 -15.68 15.56
C ARG A 83 -17.40 -15.10 16.86
N GLU A 84 -18.03 -14.05 17.39
CA GLU A 84 -17.55 -13.37 18.60
C GLU A 84 -17.77 -14.19 19.88
N ARG A 85 -18.84 -14.98 19.92
CA ARG A 85 -19.24 -15.72 21.13
C ARG A 85 -18.82 -17.18 21.12
N LEU A 86 -18.89 -17.83 19.96
CA LEU A 86 -18.62 -19.27 19.82
C LEU A 86 -17.32 -19.55 19.02
N GLY A 87 -16.79 -18.57 18.31
CA GLY A 87 -15.53 -18.67 17.57
C GLY A 87 -15.67 -19.04 16.08
N GLU A 88 -14.53 -19.10 15.39
CA GLU A 88 -14.48 -19.28 13.93
C GLU A 88 -15.00 -20.64 13.45
N ARG A 89 -14.80 -21.71 14.25
CA ARG A 89 -15.30 -23.05 13.91
C ARG A 89 -16.82 -23.06 13.82
N HIS A 90 -17.51 -22.55 14.85
CA HIS A 90 -18.97 -22.46 14.86
C HIS A 90 -19.49 -21.52 13.77
N GLN A 91 -18.78 -20.44 13.49
CA GLN A 91 -19.15 -19.56 12.39
C GLN A 91 -19.11 -20.27 11.03
N SER A 92 -18.10 -21.10 10.79
CA SER A 92 -18.00 -21.89 9.56
C SER A 92 -19.19 -22.85 9.43
N MET A 93 -19.48 -23.62 10.49
CA MET A 93 -20.63 -24.54 10.55
C MET A 93 -21.95 -23.80 10.33
N PHE A 94 -22.12 -22.64 10.96
CA PHE A 94 -23.32 -21.80 10.83
C PHE A 94 -23.54 -21.28 9.41
N ILE A 95 -22.46 -20.91 8.72
CA ILE A 95 -22.48 -20.43 7.33
C ILE A 95 -22.79 -21.58 6.37
N ASP A 96 -22.17 -22.72 6.56
CA ASP A 96 -22.33 -23.90 5.70
C ASP A 96 -23.71 -24.54 5.87
N GLY A 97 -24.47 -24.15 6.89
CA GLY A 97 -25.79 -24.67 7.18
C GLY A 97 -25.79 -26.15 7.56
N ALA A 98 -24.67 -26.68 8.01
CA ALA A 98 -24.43 -28.09 8.23
C ALA A 98 -24.47 -28.50 9.71
N VAL A 99 -25.12 -27.74 10.57
CA VAL A 99 -25.19 -28.08 12.00
C VAL A 99 -26.34 -29.06 12.23
N ASP A 100 -25.98 -30.31 12.46
CA ASP A 100 -26.94 -31.37 12.79
C ASP A 100 -27.46 -31.15 14.20
N PRO A 101 -28.80 -31.24 14.45
CA PRO A 101 -29.39 -31.15 15.77
C PRO A 101 -28.89 -32.21 16.78
N GLU A 102 -28.27 -33.28 16.29
CA GLU A 102 -27.67 -34.32 17.14
C GLU A 102 -26.23 -34.00 17.57
N TRP A 103 -25.63 -32.94 17.02
CA TRP A 103 -24.27 -32.55 17.38
C TRP A 103 -24.23 -31.65 18.62
N PRO A 104 -23.23 -31.81 19.50
CA PRO A 104 -23.10 -30.98 20.70
C PRO A 104 -23.02 -29.47 20.36
N GLU A 105 -22.41 -29.11 19.23
CA GLU A 105 -22.32 -27.73 18.79
C GLU A 105 -23.69 -27.09 18.50
N TYR A 106 -24.73 -27.88 18.23
CA TYR A 106 -26.10 -27.36 18.06
C TYR A 106 -26.61 -26.70 19.33
N ASP A 107 -26.33 -27.30 20.51
CA ASP A 107 -26.73 -26.76 21.81
C ASP A 107 -26.08 -25.39 22.06
N ASP A 108 -24.82 -25.19 21.65
CA ASP A 108 -24.15 -23.89 21.77
C ASP A 108 -24.92 -22.76 21.03
N PHE A 109 -25.53 -23.06 19.87
CA PHE A 109 -26.35 -22.10 19.16
C PHE A 109 -27.69 -21.83 19.85
N GLN A 110 -28.28 -22.83 20.47
CA GLN A 110 -29.52 -22.69 21.25
C GLN A 110 -29.29 -21.83 22.50
N ASP A 111 -28.22 -22.11 23.24
CA ASP A 111 -27.83 -21.34 24.42
C ASP A 111 -27.55 -19.88 24.06
N LEU A 112 -26.81 -19.65 22.97
CA LEU A 112 -26.53 -18.30 22.47
C LEU A 112 -27.82 -17.56 22.04
N ALA A 113 -28.77 -18.28 21.45
CA ALA A 113 -30.07 -17.72 21.03
C ALA A 113 -30.93 -17.35 22.25
N GLU A 114 -30.88 -18.13 23.31
CA GLU A 114 -31.58 -17.88 24.58
C GLU A 114 -30.99 -16.68 25.30
N ASP A 115 -29.67 -16.66 25.46
CA ASP A 115 -28.92 -15.53 26.06
C ASP A 115 -29.19 -14.18 25.40
N LEU A 116 -29.41 -14.20 24.10
CA LEU A 116 -29.60 -12.98 23.32
C LEU A 116 -31.07 -12.67 22.98
N GLU A 117 -32.06 -13.44 23.47
CA GLU A 117 -33.46 -13.32 23.04
C GLU A 117 -34.05 -11.91 23.17
N HIS A 118 -33.64 -11.17 24.20
CA HIS A 118 -34.11 -9.80 24.44
C HIS A 118 -33.08 -8.70 24.08
N ALA A 119 -31.89 -9.12 23.67
CA ALA A 119 -30.78 -8.20 23.39
C ALA A 119 -30.57 -7.89 21.90
N VAL A 120 -31.12 -8.73 21.01
CA VAL A 120 -30.96 -8.61 19.56
C VAL A 120 -32.31 -8.68 18.82
N PRO A 121 -32.36 -8.27 17.52
CA PRO A 121 -33.56 -8.42 16.70
C PRO A 121 -34.04 -9.89 16.61
N LYS A 122 -35.37 -10.07 16.54
CA LYS A 122 -35.99 -11.41 16.45
C LYS A 122 -35.50 -12.23 15.24
N GLY A 123 -35.12 -11.57 14.14
CA GLY A 123 -34.55 -12.26 12.98
C GLY A 123 -33.21 -12.91 13.28
N VAL A 124 -32.37 -12.27 14.09
CA VAL A 124 -31.07 -12.81 14.56
C VAL A 124 -31.30 -14.05 15.42
N THR A 125 -32.18 -13.96 16.44
CA THR A 125 -32.50 -15.09 17.32
C THR A 125 -33.06 -16.28 16.55
N ARG A 126 -33.90 -16.03 15.55
CA ARG A 126 -34.46 -17.07 14.68
C ARG A 126 -33.36 -17.82 13.91
N GLN A 127 -32.36 -17.12 13.38
CA GLN A 127 -31.26 -17.75 12.66
C GLN A 127 -30.34 -18.53 13.61
N LEU A 128 -30.06 -17.99 14.78
CA LEU A 128 -29.30 -18.72 15.80
C LEU A 128 -30.00 -20.03 16.17
N ARG A 129 -31.32 -20.01 16.43
CA ARG A 129 -32.11 -21.22 16.71
C ARG A 129 -32.16 -22.22 15.56
N ALA A 130 -32.10 -21.73 14.32
CA ALA A 130 -31.97 -22.61 13.17
C ALA A 130 -30.57 -23.19 13.01
N ALA A 131 -29.59 -22.73 13.79
CA ALA A 131 -28.18 -23.07 13.71
C ALA A 131 -27.63 -23.07 12.27
N SER A 132 -28.19 -22.17 11.45
CA SER A 132 -27.90 -22.09 10.03
C SER A 132 -28.02 -20.65 9.53
N SER A 133 -27.12 -20.32 8.63
CA SER A 133 -27.12 -19.07 7.89
C SER A 133 -27.04 -19.39 6.40
N GLU A 134 -27.34 -18.41 5.55
CA GLU A 134 -27.04 -18.56 4.13
C GLU A 134 -25.51 -18.67 3.89
N ALA A 135 -25.11 -19.26 2.77
CA ALA A 135 -23.70 -19.34 2.38
C ALA A 135 -23.01 -17.96 2.45
N ALA A 136 -21.76 -17.95 2.88
CA ALA A 136 -21.01 -16.69 2.98
C ALA A 136 -21.02 -15.94 1.64
N PRO A 137 -21.43 -14.67 1.63
CA PRO A 137 -21.54 -13.92 0.38
C PRO A 137 -20.20 -13.76 -0.30
N MET A 138 -20.18 -13.68 -1.61
CA MET A 138 -19.01 -13.25 -2.37
C MET A 138 -18.80 -11.75 -2.17
N SER A 139 -18.24 -11.39 -1.02
CA SER A 139 -17.99 -10.01 -0.59
C SER A 139 -16.60 -9.51 -0.98
N LEU A 140 -16.35 -8.18 -0.85
CA LEU A 140 -15.01 -7.62 -1.07
C LEU A 140 -13.95 -8.20 -0.13
N SER A 141 -14.31 -8.61 1.08
CA SER A 141 -13.38 -9.31 1.99
C SER A 141 -12.90 -10.60 1.37
N ARG A 142 -13.84 -11.46 0.96
CA ARG A 142 -13.55 -12.75 0.36
C ARG A 142 -12.80 -12.60 -0.97
N VAL A 143 -13.19 -11.64 -1.81
CA VAL A 143 -12.50 -11.31 -3.06
C VAL A 143 -11.01 -11.00 -2.84
N LEU A 144 -10.69 -10.18 -1.82
CA LEU A 144 -9.30 -9.83 -1.54
C LEU A 144 -8.51 -11.00 -0.94
N GLU A 145 -9.14 -11.86 -0.17
CA GLU A 145 -8.54 -13.07 0.39
C GLU A 145 -8.21 -14.08 -0.70
N GLU A 146 -9.17 -14.40 -1.57
CA GLU A 146 -8.97 -15.32 -2.71
C GLU A 146 -7.92 -14.78 -3.69
N TYR A 147 -7.96 -13.48 -4.00
CA TYR A 147 -6.95 -12.89 -4.87
C TYR A 147 -5.55 -12.90 -4.24
N LEU A 148 -5.44 -12.68 -2.94
CA LEU A 148 -4.18 -12.78 -2.22
C LEU A 148 -3.65 -14.23 -2.27
N ALA A 149 -4.49 -15.22 -1.98
CA ALA A 149 -4.13 -16.63 -2.06
C ALA A 149 -3.65 -17.03 -3.46
N TYR A 150 -4.35 -16.57 -4.51
CA TYR A 150 -3.96 -16.81 -5.90
C TYR A 150 -2.60 -16.21 -6.28
N LYS A 151 -2.31 -14.99 -5.80
CA LYS A 151 -1.10 -14.24 -6.19
C LYS A 151 0.12 -14.53 -5.35
N THR A 152 -0.05 -14.90 -4.10
CA THR A 152 1.09 -15.05 -3.18
C THR A 152 1.55 -16.48 -3.10
N GLY A 153 2.81 -16.73 -3.53
CA GLY A 153 3.62 -17.76 -2.89
C GLY A 153 4.00 -17.32 -1.47
N GLU A 154 4.61 -18.19 -0.69
CA GLU A 154 4.89 -17.97 0.75
C GLU A 154 5.69 -16.69 1.10
N THR A 155 6.28 -16.00 0.12
CA THR A 155 7.27 -14.92 0.32
C THR A 155 6.85 -13.52 -0.14
N ASP A 156 5.68 -13.28 -0.76
CA ASP A 156 5.31 -11.93 -1.25
C ASP A 156 4.66 -11.05 -0.19
N ASN A 157 5.49 -10.52 0.72
CA ASN A 157 5.07 -9.55 1.74
C ASN A 157 4.60 -8.20 1.15
N GLY A 158 5.00 -7.86 -0.07
CA GLY A 158 4.67 -6.57 -0.70
C GLY A 158 3.20 -6.47 -1.11
N LEU A 159 2.67 -7.52 -1.75
CA LEU A 159 1.25 -7.57 -2.12
C LEU A 159 0.36 -7.70 -0.88
N ARG A 160 0.74 -8.53 0.09
CA ARG A 160 0.03 -8.68 1.37
C ARG A 160 -0.14 -7.32 2.07
N THR A 161 0.95 -6.58 2.27
CA THR A 161 0.90 -5.23 2.87
C THR A 161 0.01 -4.26 2.09
N ARG A 162 -0.01 -4.36 0.76
CA ARG A 162 -0.85 -3.51 -0.10
C ARG A 162 -2.33 -3.88 0.06
N ILE A 163 -2.66 -5.15 0.07
CA ILE A 163 -4.04 -5.63 0.27
C ILE A 163 -4.55 -5.24 1.66
N ASP A 164 -3.72 -5.33 2.70
CA ASP A 164 -4.10 -4.90 4.05
C ASP A 164 -4.44 -3.39 4.12
N ARG A 165 -3.71 -2.55 3.38
CA ARG A 165 -4.06 -1.13 3.25
C ARG A 165 -5.37 -0.94 2.50
N ILE A 166 -5.57 -1.64 1.38
CA ILE A 166 -6.81 -1.61 0.60
C ILE A 166 -8.00 -2.04 1.48
N ARG A 167 -7.84 -3.11 2.26
CA ARG A 167 -8.86 -3.60 3.21
C ARG A 167 -9.24 -2.51 4.23
N LYS A 168 -8.25 -1.88 4.86
CA LYS A 168 -8.48 -0.77 5.81
C LYS A 168 -9.20 0.40 5.16
N ASP A 169 -8.83 0.76 3.94
CA ASP A 169 -9.43 1.86 3.21
C ASP A 169 -10.85 1.56 2.73
N LEU A 170 -11.13 0.33 2.30
CA LEU A 170 -12.49 -0.12 1.95
C LEU A 170 -13.40 -0.17 3.19
N ILE A 171 -12.90 -0.67 4.32
CA ILE A 171 -13.62 -0.65 5.60
C ILE A 171 -13.94 0.79 6.03
N LEU A 172 -13.00 1.71 5.86
CA LEU A 172 -13.22 3.13 6.17
C LEU A 172 -14.29 3.75 5.26
N CYS A 173 -14.33 3.35 3.98
CA CYS A 173 -15.26 3.87 2.99
C CYS A 173 -16.67 3.29 3.11
N LEU A 174 -16.76 1.96 3.21
CA LEU A 174 -18.02 1.22 3.13
C LEU A 174 -18.57 0.84 4.52
N GLY A 175 -17.70 0.81 5.53
CA GLY A 175 -17.95 0.22 6.83
C GLY A 175 -17.65 -1.28 6.87
N LYS A 176 -17.32 -1.79 8.07
CA LYS A 176 -16.89 -3.19 8.30
C LYS A 176 -17.91 -4.19 7.76
N ASN A 177 -19.19 -3.98 8.05
CA ASN A 177 -20.25 -4.92 7.67
C ASN A 177 -20.48 -4.96 6.16
N ARG A 178 -20.56 -3.81 5.49
CA ARG A 178 -20.70 -3.80 4.01
C ARG A 178 -19.48 -4.41 3.32
N PHE A 179 -18.30 -4.12 3.80
CA PHE A 179 -17.06 -4.72 3.27
C PHE A 179 -17.06 -6.24 3.40
N ALA A 180 -17.49 -6.77 4.54
CA ALA A 180 -17.43 -8.20 4.85
C ALA A 180 -18.59 -9.03 4.28
N TRP A 181 -19.79 -8.43 4.14
CA TRP A 181 -21.01 -9.19 3.94
C TRP A 181 -21.86 -8.75 2.74
N THR A 182 -21.54 -7.65 2.05
CA THR A 182 -22.31 -7.25 0.86
C THR A 182 -21.85 -8.09 -0.33
N GLU A 183 -22.81 -8.73 -0.99
CA GLU A 183 -22.61 -9.46 -2.25
C GLU A 183 -22.01 -8.55 -3.33
N LEU A 184 -21.16 -9.07 -4.18
CA LEU A 184 -20.64 -8.30 -5.34
C LEU A 184 -21.73 -7.74 -6.24
N LYS A 185 -22.85 -8.46 -6.39
CA LYS A 185 -23.99 -8.01 -7.19
C LYS A 185 -24.67 -6.75 -6.61
N ASP A 186 -24.59 -6.55 -5.29
CA ASP A 186 -25.25 -5.44 -4.57
C ASP A 186 -24.32 -4.22 -4.41
N LEU A 187 -23.05 -4.35 -4.82
CA LEU A 187 -22.15 -3.22 -4.92
C LEU A 187 -22.48 -2.38 -6.14
N THR A 188 -22.44 -1.07 -5.94
CA THR A 188 -22.80 -0.11 -6.99
C THR A 188 -21.59 0.69 -7.48
N ARG A 189 -21.76 1.34 -8.63
CA ARG A 189 -20.77 2.31 -9.11
C ARG A 189 -20.59 3.48 -8.15
N VAL A 190 -21.61 3.81 -7.36
CA VAL A 190 -21.53 4.86 -6.33
C VAL A 190 -20.53 4.47 -5.24
N ASP A 191 -20.54 3.22 -4.79
CA ASP A 191 -19.59 2.72 -3.80
C ASP A 191 -18.15 2.78 -4.33
N ALA A 192 -17.94 2.37 -5.57
CA ALA A 192 -16.64 2.42 -6.21
C ALA A 192 -16.11 3.86 -6.41
N ASN A 193 -17.02 4.81 -6.73
CA ASN A 193 -16.68 6.23 -6.83
C ASN A 193 -16.39 6.83 -5.46
N ALA A 194 -17.16 6.50 -4.42
CA ALA A 194 -16.89 6.94 -3.05
C ALA A 194 -15.52 6.47 -2.57
N TYR A 195 -15.16 5.24 -2.88
CA TYR A 195 -13.82 4.71 -2.58
C TYR A 195 -12.71 5.47 -3.32
N ARG A 196 -12.89 5.75 -4.64
CA ARG A 196 -11.97 6.60 -5.41
C ARG A 196 -11.79 7.97 -4.74
N ASP A 197 -12.87 8.61 -4.34
CA ASP A 197 -12.85 9.97 -3.79
C ASP A 197 -12.19 10.00 -2.40
N LEU A 198 -12.43 8.98 -1.58
CA LEU A 198 -11.71 8.77 -0.33
C LEU A 198 -10.19 8.66 -0.57
N LEU A 199 -9.76 7.89 -1.57
CA LEU A 199 -8.35 7.75 -1.89
C LEU A 199 -7.76 9.07 -2.42
N LEU A 200 -8.48 9.80 -3.27
CA LEU A 200 -8.03 11.10 -3.83
C LEU A 200 -7.84 12.17 -2.75
N SER A 201 -8.55 12.09 -1.63
CA SER A 201 -8.37 13.02 -0.51
C SER A 201 -6.99 12.92 0.18
N ARG A 202 -6.23 11.84 -0.05
CA ARG A 202 -4.96 11.54 0.64
C ARG A 202 -3.82 11.08 -0.26
N MET A 203 -4.10 10.72 -1.51
CA MET A 203 -3.11 10.16 -2.42
C MET A 203 -3.12 10.87 -3.77
N SER A 204 -1.97 10.84 -4.46
CA SER A 204 -1.87 11.34 -5.82
C SER A 204 -2.74 10.51 -6.78
N PRO A 205 -3.26 11.11 -7.87
CA PRO A 205 -4.08 10.42 -8.87
C PRO A 205 -3.46 9.11 -9.40
N ASN A 206 -2.15 9.09 -9.63
CA ASN A 206 -1.44 7.90 -10.08
C ASN A 206 -1.37 6.79 -9.01
N SER A 207 -1.28 7.16 -7.73
CA SER A 207 -1.34 6.20 -6.63
C SER A 207 -2.74 5.61 -6.47
N VAL A 208 -3.77 6.45 -6.61
CA VAL A 208 -5.18 6.00 -6.64
C VAL A 208 -5.42 5.03 -7.80
N GLN A 209 -4.92 5.35 -9.00
CA GLN A 209 -5.05 4.46 -10.17
C GLN A 209 -4.45 3.08 -9.91
N ARG A 210 -3.26 3.02 -9.30
CA ARG A 210 -2.60 1.75 -8.96
C ARG A 210 -3.38 0.97 -7.90
N THR A 211 -3.91 1.64 -6.88
CA THR A 211 -4.70 1.02 -5.81
C THR A 211 -6.00 0.44 -6.37
N LEU A 212 -6.76 1.24 -7.12
CA LEU A 212 -7.98 0.78 -7.81
C LEU A 212 -7.69 -0.34 -8.82
N GLY A 213 -6.51 -0.30 -9.45
CA GLY A 213 -6.06 -1.36 -10.34
C GLY A 213 -5.96 -2.73 -9.66
N VAL A 214 -5.51 -2.78 -8.40
CA VAL A 214 -5.47 -4.02 -7.60
C VAL A 214 -6.88 -4.49 -7.27
N VAL A 215 -7.76 -3.60 -6.80
CA VAL A 215 -9.15 -3.97 -6.49
C VAL A 215 -9.88 -4.47 -7.73
N LYS A 216 -9.72 -3.77 -8.85
CA LYS A 216 -10.27 -4.21 -10.13
C LYS A 216 -9.78 -5.59 -10.54
N ALA A 217 -8.48 -5.85 -10.39
CA ALA A 217 -7.89 -7.15 -10.74
C ALA A 217 -8.40 -8.27 -9.81
N ALA A 218 -8.56 -7.99 -8.52
CA ALA A 218 -9.10 -8.94 -7.56
C ALA A 218 -10.55 -9.31 -7.87
N VAL A 219 -11.39 -8.31 -8.13
CA VAL A 219 -12.79 -8.56 -8.52
C VAL A 219 -12.87 -9.33 -9.85
N ASN A 220 -12.10 -8.93 -10.88
CA ASN A 220 -12.09 -9.67 -12.15
C ASN A 220 -11.64 -11.13 -11.99
N HIS A 221 -10.65 -11.38 -11.13
CA HIS A 221 -10.19 -12.74 -10.84
C HIS A 221 -11.35 -13.59 -10.31
N VAL A 222 -12.03 -13.14 -9.27
CA VAL A 222 -13.15 -13.89 -8.67
C VAL A 222 -14.33 -14.04 -9.62
N LEU A 223 -14.66 -13.00 -10.42
CA LEU A 223 -15.72 -13.13 -11.43
C LEU A 223 -15.42 -14.23 -12.44
N LEU A 224 -14.15 -14.41 -12.82
CA LEU A 224 -13.73 -15.46 -13.76
C LEU A 224 -13.67 -16.83 -13.08
N GLU A 225 -13.06 -16.95 -11.90
CA GLU A 225 -12.90 -18.24 -11.21
C GLU A 225 -14.23 -18.86 -10.77
N HIS A 226 -15.23 -18.04 -10.47
CA HIS A 226 -16.55 -18.49 -10.03
C HIS A 226 -17.63 -18.36 -11.12
N ASP A 227 -17.25 -18.08 -12.37
CA ASP A 227 -18.16 -17.93 -13.52
C ASP A 227 -19.35 -16.98 -13.23
N LEU A 228 -19.05 -15.86 -12.56
CA LEU A 228 -20.07 -14.89 -12.17
C LEU A 228 -20.32 -13.89 -13.30
N GLU A 229 -21.50 -13.89 -13.88
CA GLU A 229 -21.95 -12.94 -14.90
C GLU A 229 -22.30 -11.56 -14.30
N LEU A 230 -21.31 -10.95 -13.61
CA LEU A 230 -21.48 -9.65 -12.97
C LEU A 230 -20.55 -8.60 -13.58
N ARG A 231 -21.04 -7.37 -13.64
CA ARG A 231 -20.21 -6.25 -14.04
C ARG A 231 -19.30 -5.82 -12.88
N ASN A 232 -17.99 -5.79 -13.12
CA ASN A 232 -17.05 -5.21 -12.15
C ASN A 232 -17.29 -3.69 -12.00
N VAL A 233 -17.77 -3.26 -10.83
CA VAL A 233 -18.07 -1.85 -10.53
C VAL A 233 -16.82 -0.97 -10.46
N PHE A 234 -15.64 -1.56 -10.28
CA PHE A 234 -14.35 -0.88 -10.30
C PHE A 234 -13.73 -0.75 -11.70
N GLN A 235 -14.38 -1.32 -12.73
CA GLN A 235 -13.89 -1.24 -14.11
C GLN A 235 -14.03 0.20 -14.64
N SER A 236 -13.00 0.67 -15.34
CA SER A 236 -12.99 1.97 -16.05
C SER A 236 -13.36 3.18 -15.18
N ILE A 237 -12.91 3.20 -13.92
CA ILE A 237 -13.07 4.39 -13.06
C ILE A 237 -12.17 5.49 -13.61
N LYS A 238 -12.78 6.64 -13.91
CA LYS A 238 -12.03 7.82 -14.36
C LYS A 238 -11.42 8.54 -13.16
N ILE A 239 -10.13 8.86 -13.26
CA ILE A 239 -9.36 9.59 -12.25
C ILE A 239 -8.76 10.80 -12.94
N LYS A 240 -9.23 11.99 -12.56
CA LYS A 240 -8.72 13.25 -13.12
C LYS A 240 -7.25 13.40 -12.73
N GLY A 241 -6.38 13.68 -13.72
CA GLY A 241 -4.94 13.85 -13.50
C GLY A 241 -4.13 12.55 -13.43
N ALA A 242 -4.75 11.37 -13.58
CA ALA A 242 -3.99 10.14 -13.71
C ALA A 242 -3.29 10.08 -15.08
N GLY A 243 -2.06 9.55 -15.09
CA GLY A 243 -1.23 9.46 -16.31
C GLY A 243 -0.41 10.72 -16.63
N SER A 244 -0.63 11.84 -15.94
CA SER A 244 0.11 13.10 -16.17
C SER A 244 1.44 13.21 -15.42
N SER A 245 2.03 12.10 -14.98
CA SER A 245 3.21 12.07 -14.08
C SER A 245 4.54 12.38 -14.77
N ASN A 246 4.57 12.67 -16.07
CA ASN A 246 5.81 12.98 -16.79
C ASN A 246 6.56 14.21 -16.22
N THR A 247 5.87 15.05 -15.43
CA THR A 247 6.42 16.24 -14.76
C THR A 247 6.69 16.05 -13.27
N ASP A 248 6.38 14.88 -12.70
CA ASP A 248 6.46 14.65 -11.24
C ASP A 248 7.90 14.41 -10.77
N ARG A 249 8.81 14.06 -11.67
CA ARG A 249 10.23 13.85 -11.37
C ARG A 249 11.08 14.49 -12.43
N LEU A 250 11.98 15.36 -12.01
CA LEU A 250 12.93 16.04 -12.88
C LEU A 250 14.28 15.31 -12.86
N PRO A 251 15.07 15.34 -13.94
CA PRO A 251 16.45 14.89 -13.92
C PRO A 251 17.31 15.84 -13.07
N ILE A 252 18.34 15.33 -12.43
CA ILE A 252 19.39 16.13 -11.79
C ILE A 252 20.26 16.74 -12.87
N THR A 253 20.45 18.07 -12.85
CA THR A 253 21.36 18.80 -13.75
C THR A 253 22.81 18.73 -13.28
N ASP A 254 23.75 19.25 -14.09
CA ASP A 254 25.16 19.36 -13.69
C ASP A 254 25.33 20.32 -12.50
N GLU A 255 24.58 21.43 -12.47
CA GLU A 255 24.59 22.36 -11.35
C GLU A 255 24.09 21.69 -10.04
N HIS A 256 23.01 20.91 -10.13
CA HIS A 256 22.51 20.15 -8.98
C HIS A 256 23.55 19.14 -8.50
N LEU A 257 24.25 18.46 -9.40
CA LEU A 257 25.28 17.48 -9.06
C LEU A 257 26.46 18.16 -8.35
N ASN A 258 26.90 19.32 -8.85
CA ASN A 258 27.96 20.12 -8.23
C ASN A 258 27.60 20.58 -6.82
N LEU A 259 26.32 20.94 -6.57
CA LEU A 259 25.83 21.27 -5.23
C LEU A 259 25.75 20.06 -4.31
N MET A 260 25.43 18.89 -4.85
CA MET A 260 25.28 17.66 -4.06
C MET A 260 26.64 17.08 -3.61
N THR A 261 27.65 17.08 -4.49
CA THR A 261 28.93 16.40 -4.29
C THR A 261 29.55 16.72 -2.92
N PRO A 262 29.74 17.98 -2.50
CA PRO A 262 30.34 18.28 -1.20
C PRO A 262 29.50 17.79 -0.01
N ALA A 263 28.17 17.78 -0.12
CA ALA A 263 27.29 17.29 0.93
C ALA A 263 27.36 15.77 1.13
N PHE A 264 27.84 15.04 0.12
CA PHE A 264 27.98 13.57 0.15
C PHE A 264 29.39 13.13 0.53
N GLU A 265 30.43 13.94 0.27
CA GLU A 265 31.83 13.65 0.60
C GLU A 265 32.11 13.48 2.10
N SER A 266 31.23 13.99 2.97
CA SER A 266 31.33 13.81 4.42
C SER A 266 31.13 12.35 4.87
N SER A 267 30.83 11.42 3.96
CA SER A 267 30.70 9.99 4.22
C SER A 267 31.12 9.20 2.99
N GLU A 268 32.15 8.36 3.14
CA GLU A 268 32.65 7.50 2.07
C GLU A 268 31.55 6.70 1.40
N VAL A 269 30.66 6.07 2.18
CA VAL A 269 29.54 5.29 1.67
C VAL A 269 28.55 6.16 0.87
N ALA A 270 28.23 7.36 1.35
CA ALA A 270 27.32 8.25 0.63
C ALA A 270 27.94 8.75 -0.69
N SER A 271 29.23 9.09 -0.66
CA SER A 271 30.00 9.46 -1.84
C SER A 271 30.06 8.33 -2.87
N ALA A 272 30.38 7.11 -2.41
CA ALA A 272 30.40 5.92 -3.27
C ALA A 272 29.05 5.65 -3.91
N LEU A 273 27.95 5.68 -3.16
CA LEU A 273 26.61 5.51 -3.69
C LEU A 273 26.23 6.61 -4.69
N LEU A 274 26.63 7.87 -4.44
CA LEU A 274 26.39 8.98 -5.37
C LEU A 274 27.11 8.75 -6.70
N VAL A 275 28.40 8.38 -6.65
CA VAL A 275 29.22 8.09 -7.85
C VAL A 275 28.59 6.95 -8.65
N LEU A 276 28.30 5.83 -8.01
CA LEU A 276 27.73 4.66 -8.69
C LEU A 276 26.38 4.95 -9.32
N LEU A 277 25.49 5.64 -8.62
CA LEU A 277 24.16 6.00 -9.15
C LEU A 277 24.26 6.99 -10.32
N THR A 278 25.23 7.91 -10.26
CA THR A 278 25.44 8.93 -11.31
C THR A 278 25.98 8.30 -12.58
N ASP A 279 27.01 7.46 -12.44
CA ASP A 279 27.79 6.96 -13.58
C ASP A 279 27.19 5.71 -14.22
N THR A 280 26.36 4.95 -13.49
CA THR A 280 25.73 3.75 -14.02
C THR A 280 24.24 3.93 -14.34
N GLY A 281 23.58 4.90 -13.72
CA GLY A 281 22.13 5.03 -13.76
C GLY A 281 21.38 3.83 -13.14
N ALA A 282 22.04 2.97 -12.38
CA ALA A 282 21.46 1.82 -11.72
C ALA A 282 20.40 2.24 -10.67
N ARG A 283 19.52 1.32 -10.28
CA ARG A 283 18.57 1.59 -9.18
C ARG A 283 19.33 1.51 -7.85
N LEU A 284 18.91 2.33 -6.87
CA LEU A 284 19.55 2.32 -5.55
C LEU A 284 19.62 0.91 -4.95
N ALA A 285 18.53 0.14 -5.00
CA ALA A 285 18.52 -1.23 -4.51
C ALA A 285 19.47 -2.18 -5.28
N GLU A 286 19.76 -1.89 -6.55
CA GLU A 286 20.74 -2.64 -7.34
C GLU A 286 22.16 -2.37 -6.81
N VAL A 287 22.46 -1.12 -6.47
CA VAL A 287 23.80 -0.72 -5.97
C VAL A 287 23.99 -1.12 -4.51
N THR A 288 23.01 -0.91 -3.65
CA THR A 288 23.14 -1.23 -2.22
C THR A 288 23.23 -2.72 -1.91
N GLY A 289 22.79 -3.58 -2.82
CA GLY A 289 22.86 -5.03 -2.69
C GLY A 289 24.02 -5.67 -3.47
N LEU A 290 25.07 -4.91 -3.84
CA LEU A 290 26.24 -5.45 -4.52
C LEU A 290 27.08 -6.32 -3.57
N GLU A 291 27.50 -7.46 -4.09
CA GLU A 291 28.56 -8.31 -3.52
C GLU A 291 29.89 -8.06 -4.24
N ALA A 292 31.02 -8.37 -3.60
CA ALA A 292 32.35 -8.15 -4.19
C ALA A 292 32.48 -8.84 -5.57
N ARG A 293 31.97 -10.07 -5.70
CA ARG A 293 31.96 -10.83 -6.98
C ARG A 293 31.07 -10.21 -8.08
N ASP A 294 30.28 -9.19 -7.79
CA ASP A 294 29.47 -8.49 -8.78
C ASP A 294 30.29 -7.45 -9.56
N VAL A 295 31.55 -7.22 -9.20
CA VAL A 295 32.43 -6.20 -9.78
C VAL A 295 33.68 -6.85 -10.35
N ASP A 296 33.89 -6.69 -11.65
CA ASP A 296 35.16 -6.99 -12.32
C ASP A 296 35.93 -5.69 -12.45
N LEU A 297 36.92 -5.49 -11.57
CA LEU A 297 37.75 -4.28 -11.55
C LEU A 297 38.73 -4.21 -12.70
N ASP A 298 39.17 -5.37 -13.25
CA ASP A 298 40.17 -5.46 -14.31
C ASP A 298 39.53 -5.07 -15.66
N GLN A 299 38.31 -5.54 -15.88
CA GLN A 299 37.55 -5.21 -17.10
C GLN A 299 36.65 -3.97 -16.93
N ALA A 300 36.59 -3.40 -15.72
CA ALA A 300 35.71 -2.32 -15.35
C ALA A 300 34.24 -2.60 -15.71
N ILE A 301 33.70 -3.71 -15.16
CA ILE A 301 32.34 -4.18 -15.41
C ILE A 301 31.58 -4.37 -14.10
N LEU A 302 30.33 -3.95 -14.08
CA LEU A 302 29.38 -4.19 -13.01
C LEU A 302 28.32 -5.20 -13.44
N HIS A 303 28.24 -6.33 -12.73
CA HIS A 303 27.24 -7.39 -12.94
C HIS A 303 26.05 -7.20 -12.00
N LEU A 304 24.88 -6.84 -12.53
CA LEU A 304 23.66 -6.74 -11.76
C LEU A 304 22.86 -8.04 -11.92
N ARG A 305 22.84 -8.87 -10.89
CA ARG A 305 22.19 -10.20 -10.85
C ARG A 305 21.50 -10.41 -9.50
N PRO A 306 20.51 -11.31 -9.39
CA PRO A 306 19.94 -11.67 -8.10
C PRO A 306 21.01 -12.26 -7.17
N ASN A 307 20.94 -11.94 -5.89
CA ASN A 307 21.76 -12.52 -4.84
C ASN A 307 20.97 -12.56 -3.52
N ASP A 308 21.57 -13.02 -2.42
CA ASP A 308 20.91 -13.18 -1.13
C ASP A 308 20.46 -11.84 -0.51
N HIS A 309 21.08 -10.74 -0.89
CA HIS A 309 20.78 -9.40 -0.40
C HIS A 309 19.80 -8.61 -1.29
N ARG A 310 19.59 -9.09 -2.51
CA ARG A 310 18.87 -8.34 -3.56
C ARG A 310 18.08 -9.23 -4.49
N GLY A 311 16.75 -9.08 -4.48
CA GLY A 311 15.90 -9.50 -5.57
C GLY A 311 15.89 -8.46 -6.69
N LEU A 312 15.82 -8.88 -7.96
CA LEU A 312 15.64 -7.98 -9.08
C LEU A 312 14.17 -7.90 -9.48
N LYS A 313 13.72 -6.68 -9.83
CA LYS A 313 12.30 -6.40 -10.13
C LYS A 313 11.77 -7.17 -11.34
N THR A 314 12.62 -7.44 -12.33
CA THR A 314 12.27 -8.14 -13.58
C THR A 314 13.48 -8.97 -14.06
N LYS A 315 13.25 -9.98 -14.89
CA LYS A 315 14.34 -10.75 -15.54
C LYS A 315 15.30 -9.86 -16.32
N THR A 316 14.80 -8.82 -17.00
CA THR A 316 15.59 -7.84 -17.75
C THR A 316 16.43 -6.91 -16.87
N SER A 317 16.24 -6.93 -15.55
CA SER A 317 17.12 -6.20 -14.63
C SER A 317 18.48 -6.88 -14.46
N THR A 318 18.60 -8.20 -14.74
CA THR A 318 19.90 -8.90 -14.80
C THR A 318 20.63 -8.43 -16.04
N ARG A 319 21.81 -7.82 -15.82
CA ARG A 319 22.63 -7.25 -16.88
C ARG A 319 24.04 -6.96 -16.39
N SER A 320 24.96 -6.81 -17.33
CA SER A 320 26.30 -6.27 -17.08
C SER A 320 26.43 -4.91 -17.73
N ILE A 321 27.03 -3.96 -17.03
CA ILE A 321 27.26 -2.58 -17.51
C ILE A 321 28.70 -2.16 -17.29
N PRO A 322 29.30 -1.41 -18.21
CA PRO A 322 30.63 -0.83 -18.04
C PRO A 322 30.65 0.17 -16.89
N LEU A 323 31.79 0.26 -16.21
CA LEU A 323 32.07 1.23 -15.16
C LEU A 323 32.95 2.37 -15.69
N SER A 324 32.68 3.58 -15.23
CA SER A 324 33.59 4.72 -15.42
C SER A 324 34.89 4.54 -14.62
N PRO A 325 35.99 5.18 -14.99
CA PRO A 325 37.24 5.17 -14.19
C PRO A 325 36.97 5.59 -12.74
N ARG A 326 36.13 6.60 -12.52
CA ARG A 326 35.75 7.08 -11.18
C ARG A 326 34.98 6.05 -10.38
N ALA A 327 34.01 5.37 -11.01
CA ALA A 327 33.23 4.33 -10.35
C ALA A 327 34.07 3.08 -10.06
N THR A 328 34.99 2.71 -10.94
CA THR A 328 35.93 1.62 -10.75
C THR A 328 36.87 1.87 -9.56
N GLU A 329 37.45 3.07 -9.47
CA GLU A 329 38.30 3.45 -8.35
C GLU A 329 37.53 3.48 -7.02
N CYS A 330 36.34 4.01 -7.04
CA CYS A 330 35.42 4.01 -5.89
C CYS A 330 35.16 2.59 -5.39
N LEU A 331 34.82 1.66 -6.30
CA LEU A 331 34.57 0.26 -5.94
C LEU A 331 35.84 -0.47 -5.48
N ARG A 332 36.99 -0.15 -6.05
CA ARG A 332 38.29 -0.70 -5.58
C ARG A 332 38.50 -0.39 -4.11
N GLN A 333 38.23 0.85 -3.70
CA GLN A 333 38.37 1.26 -2.30
C GLN A 333 37.36 0.56 -1.38
N GLN A 334 36.10 0.38 -1.84
CA GLN A 334 35.09 -0.28 -1.04
C GLN A 334 35.24 -1.80 -0.93
N GLN A 335 36.01 -2.43 -1.82
CA GLN A 335 36.25 -3.89 -1.82
C GLN A 335 37.48 -4.36 -1.04
N VAL A 336 38.23 -3.46 -0.47
CA VAL A 336 39.46 -3.84 0.27
C VAL A 336 39.12 -4.81 1.39
N GLY A 337 39.72 -6.01 1.33
CA GLY A 337 39.55 -7.05 2.35
C GLY A 337 38.26 -7.83 2.31
N LEU A 338 37.40 -7.64 1.29
CA LEU A 338 36.17 -8.39 1.11
C LEU A 338 36.45 -9.72 0.39
N SER A 339 35.70 -10.76 0.77
CA SER A 339 35.55 -12.02 0.03
C SER A 339 34.47 -11.89 -1.02
N ASP A 340 34.43 -12.80 -2.00
CA ASP A 340 33.51 -12.74 -3.16
C ASP A 340 32.04 -12.51 -2.81
N THR A 341 31.55 -13.16 -1.76
CA THR A 341 30.13 -13.07 -1.35
C THR A 341 29.85 -11.97 -0.33
N ASP A 342 30.90 -11.25 0.11
CA ASP A 342 30.71 -10.18 1.07
C ASP A 342 30.00 -8.99 0.41
N PRO A 343 29.03 -8.39 1.11
CA PRO A 343 28.34 -7.21 0.58
C PRO A 343 29.28 -5.99 0.59
N ILE A 344 29.33 -5.26 -0.52
CA ILE A 344 30.11 -4.02 -0.64
C ILE A 344 29.59 -2.93 0.32
N PHE A 345 28.28 -2.93 0.57
CA PHE A 345 27.61 -2.00 1.48
C PHE A 345 26.90 -2.74 2.62
N PRO A 346 27.63 -3.32 3.60
CA PRO A 346 27.06 -4.23 4.61
C PRO A 346 25.93 -3.59 5.44
N ALA A 347 25.99 -2.28 5.69
CA ALA A 347 24.93 -1.57 6.41
C ALA A 347 23.56 -1.61 5.68
N TYR A 348 23.55 -1.91 4.38
CA TYR A 348 22.36 -1.91 3.54
C TYR A 348 22.05 -3.29 2.91
N ALA A 349 22.86 -4.29 3.14
CA ALA A 349 22.67 -5.66 2.68
C ALA A 349 21.75 -6.45 3.63
N GLN A 350 20.59 -5.91 3.93
CA GLN A 350 19.59 -6.48 4.85
C GLN A 350 18.17 -6.11 4.39
N PRO A 351 17.13 -6.78 4.90
CA PRO A 351 15.76 -6.41 4.58
C PRO A 351 15.50 -4.92 4.80
N ARG A 352 14.96 -4.24 3.78
CA ARG A 352 14.76 -2.78 3.74
C ARG A 352 16.04 -1.92 3.78
N GLY A 353 17.20 -2.49 3.57
CA GLY A 353 18.45 -1.72 3.55
C GLY A 353 18.48 -0.63 2.47
N SER A 354 17.91 -0.88 1.30
CA SER A 354 17.76 0.14 0.25
C SER A 354 16.83 1.31 0.66
N ASP A 355 15.81 1.07 1.51
CA ASP A 355 14.97 2.13 2.06
C ASP A 355 15.77 3.00 3.03
N ASN A 356 16.60 2.36 3.88
CA ASN A 356 17.48 3.07 4.83
C ASN A 356 18.52 3.90 4.08
N ALA A 357 19.17 3.33 3.05
CA ALA A 357 20.07 4.06 2.17
C ALA A 357 19.37 5.25 1.51
N SER A 358 18.16 5.03 0.98
CA SER A 358 17.35 6.10 0.40
C SER A 358 17.08 7.24 1.39
N ALA A 359 16.70 6.90 2.62
CA ALA A 359 16.43 7.90 3.67
C ALA A 359 17.69 8.71 4.00
N MET A 360 18.85 8.04 4.15
CA MET A 360 20.14 8.67 4.42
C MET A 360 20.56 9.62 3.28
N LEU A 361 20.52 9.14 2.04
CA LEU A 361 20.88 9.94 0.86
C LEU A 361 19.94 11.11 0.64
N MET A 362 18.61 10.89 0.83
CA MET A 362 17.60 11.96 0.73
C MET A 362 17.79 13.02 1.81
N LYS A 363 18.15 12.65 3.03
CA LYS A 363 18.48 13.61 4.09
C LYS A 363 19.63 14.53 3.66
N ARG A 364 20.70 13.99 3.07
CA ARG A 364 21.83 14.78 2.53
C ARG A 364 21.41 15.64 1.35
N LEU A 365 20.66 15.06 0.39
CA LEU A 365 20.14 15.81 -0.76
C LEU A 365 19.36 17.05 -0.30
N ARG A 366 18.51 16.91 0.72
CA ARG A 366 17.67 18.00 1.23
C ARG A 366 18.42 19.10 1.96
N THR A 367 19.68 18.92 2.32
CA THR A 367 20.50 20.03 2.85
C THR A 367 20.89 21.05 1.78
N VAL A 368 20.91 20.64 0.50
CA VAL A 368 21.37 21.48 -0.63
C VAL A 368 20.32 21.69 -1.71
N ILE A 369 19.36 20.79 -1.84
CA ILE A 369 18.29 20.86 -2.85
C ILE A 369 16.93 20.71 -2.17
N THR A 370 16.12 21.77 -2.22
CA THR A 370 14.79 21.83 -1.58
C THR A 370 13.65 21.34 -2.50
N ASP A 371 13.86 21.33 -3.82
CA ASP A 371 12.84 20.90 -4.78
C ASP A 371 12.47 19.40 -4.56
N LYS A 372 11.23 19.16 -4.13
CA LYS A 372 10.71 17.82 -3.84
C LYS A 372 10.60 16.92 -5.06
N LYS A 373 10.63 17.46 -6.28
CA LYS A 373 10.61 16.69 -7.53
C LYS A 373 11.96 16.02 -7.82
N LEU A 374 13.05 16.51 -7.20
CA LEU A 374 14.38 15.93 -7.31
C LEU A 374 14.59 14.90 -6.20
N THR A 375 14.98 13.69 -6.58
CA THR A 375 15.23 12.55 -5.67
C THR A 375 16.48 11.81 -6.13
N MET A 376 16.98 10.84 -5.35
CA MET A 376 18.09 10.00 -5.80
C MET A 376 17.77 9.25 -7.11
N HIS A 377 16.51 8.91 -7.36
CA HIS A 377 16.11 8.31 -8.63
C HIS A 377 16.21 9.28 -9.82
N SER A 378 16.29 10.58 -9.57
CA SER A 378 16.52 11.61 -10.60
C SER A 378 17.91 11.50 -11.26
N LEU A 379 18.90 10.87 -10.61
CA LEU A 379 20.19 10.53 -11.21
C LEU A 379 20.02 9.54 -12.38
N ARG A 380 19.12 8.59 -12.23
CA ARG A 380 18.80 7.66 -13.31
C ARG A 380 18.04 8.34 -14.48
N HIS A 381 17.18 9.32 -14.20
CA HIS A 381 16.58 10.14 -15.23
C HIS A 381 17.64 10.97 -15.97
N ARG A 382 18.59 11.55 -15.22
CA ARG A 382 19.75 12.22 -15.81
C ARG A 382 20.54 11.31 -16.76
N MET A 383 20.88 10.09 -16.33
CA MET A 383 21.61 9.13 -17.19
C MET A 383 20.82 8.84 -18.47
N LYS A 384 19.51 8.62 -18.38
CA LYS A 384 18.67 8.40 -19.56
C LYS A 384 18.69 9.59 -20.51
N ASP A 385 18.61 10.81 -19.98
CA ASP A 385 18.63 12.04 -20.80
C ASP A 385 20.01 12.28 -21.41
N LYS A 386 21.10 12.04 -20.68
CA LYS A 386 22.46 12.13 -21.23
C LYS A 386 22.68 11.14 -22.38
N LEU A 387 22.31 9.87 -22.21
CA LEU A 387 22.38 8.85 -23.27
C LEU A 387 21.59 9.30 -24.51
N ARG A 388 20.36 9.82 -24.33
CA ARG A 388 19.54 10.32 -25.42
C ARG A 388 20.20 11.50 -26.16
N ASN A 389 20.73 12.46 -25.40
CA ASN A 389 21.32 13.68 -25.94
C ASN A 389 22.66 13.43 -26.66
N THR A 390 23.34 12.32 -26.33
CA THR A 390 24.57 11.89 -27.04
C THR A 390 24.29 10.95 -28.22
N GLY A 391 23.03 10.78 -28.60
CA GLY A 391 22.63 9.95 -29.74
C GLY A 391 22.68 8.45 -29.51
N CYS A 392 22.65 7.99 -28.23
CA CYS A 392 22.56 6.57 -27.91
C CYS A 392 21.23 5.99 -28.41
N PRO A 393 21.25 4.92 -29.21
CA PRO A 393 20.02 4.23 -29.61
C PRO A 393 19.17 3.82 -28.42
N GLU A 394 17.84 4.01 -28.53
CA GLU A 394 16.94 3.76 -27.38
C GLU A 394 17.07 2.33 -26.84
N ALA A 395 17.21 1.35 -27.71
CA ALA A 395 17.35 -0.06 -27.32
C ALA A 395 18.61 -0.29 -26.45
N ILE A 396 19.75 0.35 -26.77
CA ILE A 396 20.98 0.28 -25.97
C ILE A 396 20.78 1.01 -24.64
N SER A 397 20.18 2.20 -24.66
CA SER A 397 19.85 2.94 -23.44
C SER A 397 18.94 2.13 -22.50
N LEU A 398 17.94 1.42 -23.04
CA LEU A 398 17.08 0.53 -22.26
C LEU A 398 17.83 -0.66 -21.69
N ALA A 399 18.77 -1.25 -22.44
CA ALA A 399 19.63 -2.34 -21.99
C ALA A 399 20.54 -1.88 -20.82
N ILE A 400 21.26 -0.76 -20.97
CA ILE A 400 22.10 -0.17 -19.92
C ILE A 400 21.28 0.06 -18.64
N LEU A 401 20.09 0.65 -18.77
CA LEU A 401 19.24 0.97 -17.65
C LEU A 401 18.44 -0.25 -17.11
N GLY A 402 18.39 -1.39 -17.79
CA GLY A 402 17.59 -2.55 -17.40
C GLY A 402 16.09 -2.23 -17.40
N HIS A 403 15.60 -1.63 -18.46
CA HIS A 403 14.18 -1.48 -18.74
C HIS A 403 13.72 -2.58 -19.69
N SER A 404 12.55 -3.14 -19.41
CA SER A 404 11.92 -4.09 -20.32
C SER A 404 11.43 -3.34 -21.60
N THR A 405 11.73 -3.89 -22.73
CA THR A 405 11.06 -3.56 -23.98
C THR A 405 9.87 -4.50 -24.12
N ASN A 406 8.68 -3.97 -24.38
CA ASN A 406 7.47 -4.80 -24.54
C ASN A 406 7.37 -5.47 -25.94
N THR A 407 8.50 -5.62 -26.65
CA THR A 407 8.52 -6.24 -27.98
C THR A 407 9.03 -7.66 -27.89
N VAL A 408 8.41 -8.57 -28.64
CA VAL A 408 8.82 -9.97 -28.73
C VAL A 408 10.26 -10.09 -29.22
N ALA A 409 10.68 -9.23 -30.14
CA ALA A 409 12.05 -9.19 -30.69
C ALA A 409 13.13 -8.94 -29.62
N ALA A 410 12.81 -8.21 -28.55
CA ALA A 410 13.76 -7.95 -27.47
C ALA A 410 14.05 -9.16 -26.57
N ASN A 411 13.29 -10.23 -26.71
CA ASN A 411 13.51 -11.48 -25.97
C ASN A 411 14.45 -12.45 -26.70
N TYR A 412 14.88 -12.12 -27.92
CA TYR A 412 15.81 -12.91 -28.69
C TYR A 412 17.24 -12.33 -28.61
N GLY A 413 18.23 -13.21 -28.52
CA GLY A 413 19.64 -12.87 -28.46
C GLY A 413 20.21 -12.74 -27.04
N SER A 414 21.53 -12.60 -26.96
CA SER A 414 22.33 -12.50 -25.71
C SER A 414 22.44 -11.06 -25.16
N GLY A 415 21.72 -10.09 -25.75
CA GLY A 415 21.84 -8.67 -25.41
C GLY A 415 22.92 -7.95 -26.25
N TYR A 416 23.29 -6.73 -25.81
CA TYR A 416 24.34 -5.93 -26.48
C TYR A 416 25.70 -6.27 -25.89
N ALA A 417 26.74 -6.30 -26.75
CA ALA A 417 28.12 -6.44 -26.33
C ALA A 417 28.52 -5.27 -25.41
N LEU A 418 29.40 -5.57 -24.44
CA LEU A 418 29.82 -4.57 -23.45
C LEU A 418 30.59 -3.39 -24.08
N GLU A 419 31.32 -3.67 -25.15
CA GLU A 419 32.08 -2.67 -25.92
C GLU A 419 31.13 -1.63 -26.52
N VAL A 420 29.99 -2.09 -27.08
CA VAL A 420 28.95 -1.20 -27.64
C VAL A 420 28.34 -0.32 -26.55
N MET A 421 28.03 -0.89 -25.36
CA MET A 421 27.51 -0.13 -24.25
C MET A 421 28.57 0.87 -23.74
N ARG A 422 29.84 0.48 -23.67
CA ARG A 422 30.95 1.30 -23.22
C ARG A 422 31.12 2.55 -24.11
N GLU A 423 31.11 2.39 -25.43
CA GLU A 423 31.18 3.48 -26.37
C GLU A 423 30.14 4.59 -26.11
N HIS A 424 28.92 4.19 -25.75
CA HIS A 424 27.83 5.14 -25.44
C HIS A 424 27.94 5.71 -24.02
N MET A 425 28.42 4.92 -23.05
CA MET A 425 28.55 5.39 -21.67
C MET A 425 29.74 6.34 -21.50
N GLU A 426 30.85 6.16 -22.21
CA GLU A 426 31.98 7.09 -22.21
C GLU A 426 31.61 8.49 -22.66
N LYS A 427 30.60 8.64 -23.51
CA LYS A 427 30.11 9.95 -23.98
C LYS A 427 29.32 10.71 -22.90
N VAL A 428 28.94 10.06 -21.79
CA VAL A 428 28.05 10.63 -20.77
C VAL A 428 28.67 10.73 -19.38
N TRP A 429 29.86 10.17 -19.19
CA TRP A 429 30.63 10.27 -17.94
C TRP A 429 31.28 11.61 -17.70
#